data_e23ac903f1d629933566ba071cfa3d1d
#
_entry.id   e23ac903f1d629933566ba071cfa3d1d
#
_cell.length_a   1.000
_cell.length_b   1.000
_cell.length_c   1.000
_cell.angle_alpha   90.00
_cell.angle_beta   90.00
_cell.angle_gamma   90.00
#
_symmetry.space_group_name_H-M   'P 1'
#
loop_
_entity.id
_entity.type
_entity.pdbx_description
1 polymer ?
#
loop_
_entity_poly.entity_id
_entity_poly.type
_entity_poly.pdbx_seq_one_letter_code
_entity_poly.pdbx_strand_id
1 'polypeptide(L)'
;MKLTRRNMLITSSASAVAVAMGAFPAFASMTDDEIAKLTGGAELGEGAITIDAPEIAENGNTVPIGVTAPGAVAVTLFADGNPLPAVATFKFGPLSASRTASTRIRLAKTQNVVAIAEMEDGTFQKASANVKVTIGGCGG
;
A
#
# COMPACT_ATOMS: atom_id res chain seq x y z
N MET A 1 26.90 -14.59 -47.56
CA MET A 1 26.43 -13.24 -47.22
C MET A 1 27.65 -12.33 -47.02
N LYS A 2 27.91 -11.42 -47.93
CA LYS A 2 29.02 -10.47 -47.76
C LYS A 2 28.53 -9.29 -46.95
N LEU A 3 29.00 -9.13 -45.73
CA LEU A 3 28.72 -7.97 -44.87
C LEU A 3 29.55 -6.79 -45.39
N THR A 4 28.88 -5.80 -45.99
CA THR A 4 29.53 -4.56 -46.40
C THR A 4 29.47 -3.57 -45.24
N ARG A 5 30.45 -2.65 -45.15
CA ARG A 5 30.54 -1.60 -44.11
C ARG A 5 29.27 -0.75 -44.02
N ARG A 6 28.50 -0.69 -45.08
CA ARG A 6 27.22 0.04 -45.15
C ARG A 6 26.08 -0.67 -44.39
N ASN A 7 26.11 -2.01 -44.36
CA ASN A 7 25.09 -2.79 -43.63
C ASN A 7 25.36 -2.83 -42.13
N MET A 8 26.60 -2.55 -41.71
CA MET A 8 26.95 -2.50 -40.30
C MET A 8 26.43 -1.22 -39.59
N LEU A 9 26.20 -0.17 -40.36
CA LEU A 9 25.68 1.10 -39.84
C LEU A 9 24.14 1.11 -39.70
N ILE A 10 23.43 0.15 -40.30
CA ILE A 10 21.97 0.07 -40.26
C ILE A 10 21.49 -0.78 -39.05
N THR A 11 22.35 -1.67 -38.55
CA THR A 11 22.03 -2.53 -37.40
C THR A 11 22.33 -1.92 -36.02
N SER A 12 22.96 -0.75 -35.95
CA SER A 12 23.32 -0.10 -34.68
C SER A 12 22.39 0.99 -34.23
N SER A 13 21.27 1.22 -34.92
CA SER A 13 20.31 2.29 -34.55
C SER A 13 19.03 1.80 -33.87
N ALA A 14 18.96 0.53 -33.48
CA ALA A 14 17.76 -0.05 -32.84
C ALA A 14 17.94 -0.41 -31.35
N SER A 15 18.84 0.25 -30.63
CA SER A 15 19.04 -0.07 -29.20
C SER A 15 19.22 1.17 -28.33
N ALA A 16 18.35 2.15 -28.49
CA ALA A 16 18.33 3.31 -27.60
C ALA A 16 16.90 3.82 -27.34
N VAL A 17 15.96 2.93 -27.08
CA VAL A 17 14.66 3.34 -26.49
C VAL A 17 14.29 2.30 -25.44
N ALA A 18 14.95 2.35 -24.32
CA ALA A 18 14.45 1.71 -23.12
C ALA A 18 15.20 2.25 -21.91
N VAL A 19 14.94 3.44 -21.47
CA VAL A 19 15.04 3.80 -20.05
C VAL A 19 14.41 5.18 -19.87
N ALA A 20 13.11 5.20 -19.84
CA ALA A 20 12.36 6.21 -19.13
C ALA A 20 11.09 5.53 -18.56
N MET A 21 11.25 4.36 -17.99
CA MET A 21 10.26 3.84 -17.05
C MET A 21 10.65 4.43 -15.71
N GLY A 22 9.82 5.38 -15.26
CA GLY A 22 10.04 6.06 -14.01
C GLY A 22 10.34 5.08 -12.89
N ALA A 23 11.29 5.43 -12.06
CA ALA A 23 11.52 4.75 -10.80
C ALA A 23 10.22 4.83 -10.00
N PHE A 24 9.39 3.78 -10.07
CA PHE A 24 8.32 3.60 -9.09
C PHE A 24 9.00 3.57 -7.72
N PRO A 25 8.49 4.30 -6.74
CA PRO A 25 9.09 4.23 -5.40
C PRO A 25 9.04 2.76 -4.95
N ALA A 26 10.21 2.21 -4.62
CA ALA A 26 10.36 0.79 -4.24
C ALA A 26 9.42 0.36 -3.09
N PHE A 27 8.95 1.31 -2.30
CA PHE A 27 8.03 1.08 -1.18
C PHE A 27 6.60 0.75 -1.61
N ALA A 28 6.10 1.35 -2.70
CA ALA A 28 4.75 1.02 -3.21
C ALA A 28 4.68 -0.43 -3.70
N SER A 29 5.74 -0.93 -4.34
CA SER A 29 5.80 -2.33 -4.78
C SER A 29 5.88 -3.31 -3.60
N MET A 30 6.57 -2.95 -2.52
CA MET A 30 6.62 -3.78 -1.31
C MET A 30 5.24 -3.90 -0.65
N THR A 31 4.46 -2.82 -0.63
CA THR A 31 3.10 -2.85 -0.10
C THR A 31 2.20 -3.75 -0.94
N ASP A 32 2.27 -3.66 -2.26
CA ASP A 32 1.50 -4.51 -3.17
C ASP A 32 1.88 -5.99 -3.02
N ASP A 33 3.16 -6.30 -2.84
CA ASP A 33 3.64 -7.66 -2.58
C ASP A 33 3.09 -8.21 -1.25
N GLU A 34 3.10 -7.42 -0.18
CA GLU A 34 2.55 -7.82 1.12
C GLU A 34 1.02 -8.00 1.06
N ILE A 35 0.30 -7.14 0.34
CA ILE A 35 -1.13 -7.29 0.11
C ILE A 35 -1.41 -8.58 -0.68
N ALA A 36 -0.65 -8.86 -1.72
CA ALA A 36 -0.78 -10.08 -2.50
C ALA A 36 -0.54 -11.34 -1.67
N LYS A 37 0.43 -11.32 -0.77
CA LYS A 37 0.66 -12.42 0.19
C LYS A 37 -0.51 -12.61 1.14
N LEU A 38 -1.07 -11.52 1.66
CA LEU A 38 -2.22 -11.55 2.57
C LEU A 38 -3.49 -12.09 1.89
N THR A 39 -3.75 -11.68 0.66
CA THR A 39 -4.98 -12.00 -0.07
C THR A 39 -4.88 -13.22 -0.96
N GLY A 40 -3.67 -13.76 -1.16
CA GLY A 40 -3.43 -14.84 -2.12
C GLY A 40 -3.66 -14.43 -3.57
N GLY A 41 -3.60 -13.13 -3.89
CA GLY A 41 -3.86 -12.59 -5.22
C GLY A 41 -5.34 -12.42 -5.57
N ALA A 42 -6.23 -12.51 -4.58
CA ALA A 42 -7.67 -12.31 -4.79
C ALA A 42 -8.00 -10.87 -5.20
N GLU A 43 -9.08 -10.69 -5.93
CA GLU A 43 -9.61 -9.37 -6.26
C GLU A 43 -10.01 -8.61 -5.01
N LEU A 44 -9.73 -7.31 -5.01
CA LEU A 44 -10.05 -6.39 -3.91
C LEU A 44 -11.28 -5.57 -4.28
N GLY A 45 -12.36 -5.72 -3.50
CA GLY A 45 -13.51 -4.84 -3.59
C GLY A 45 -13.27 -3.50 -2.88
N GLU A 46 -14.17 -2.57 -3.05
CA GLU A 46 -14.12 -1.25 -2.43
C GLU A 46 -15.47 -0.87 -1.80
N GLY A 47 -15.44 0.07 -0.87
CA GLY A 47 -16.63 0.66 -0.29
C GLY A 47 -17.10 0.07 1.04
N ALA A 48 -16.57 -1.07 1.48
CA ALA A 48 -16.96 -1.70 2.75
C ALA A 48 -16.16 -1.21 3.96
N ILE A 49 -15.04 -0.50 3.74
CA ILE A 49 -14.16 -0.01 4.80
C ILE A 49 -14.20 1.52 4.85
N THR A 50 -14.27 2.05 6.06
CA THR A 50 -14.04 3.47 6.33
C THR A 50 -12.74 3.61 7.12
N ILE A 51 -11.83 4.47 6.63
CA ILE A 51 -10.62 4.85 7.34
C ILE A 51 -10.83 6.25 7.93
N ASP A 52 -10.66 6.37 9.23
CA ASP A 52 -10.60 7.65 9.93
C ASP A 52 -9.13 8.00 10.14
N ALA A 53 -8.63 8.94 9.37
CA ALA A 53 -7.26 9.41 9.40
C ALA A 53 -7.22 10.93 9.24
N PRO A 54 -6.28 11.62 9.92
CA PRO A 54 -6.13 13.06 9.71
C PRO A 54 -5.58 13.34 8.30
N GLU A 55 -6.11 14.36 7.65
CA GLU A 55 -5.57 14.82 6.36
C GLU A 55 -4.13 15.33 6.51
N ILE A 56 -3.83 15.95 7.67
CA ILE A 56 -2.51 16.47 8.01
C ILE A 56 -2.11 15.96 9.39
N ALA A 57 -1.01 15.25 9.45
CA ALA A 57 -0.35 14.85 10.69
C ALA A 57 0.85 15.77 10.95
N GLU A 58 0.78 16.56 12.01
CA GLU A 58 1.89 17.44 12.39
C GLU A 58 3.10 16.65 12.92
N ASN A 59 2.85 15.49 13.53
CA ASN A 59 3.88 14.60 14.04
C ASN A 59 3.66 13.17 13.53
N GLY A 60 4.51 12.73 12.61
CA GLY A 60 4.47 11.39 12.04
C GLY A 60 4.85 10.27 13.01
N ASN A 61 5.38 10.55 14.18
CA ASN A 61 5.71 9.52 15.18
C ASN A 61 4.47 8.87 15.80
N THR A 62 3.34 9.56 15.81
CA THR A 62 2.11 9.10 16.48
C THR A 62 0.88 9.65 15.78
N VAL A 63 0.45 8.98 14.74
CA VAL A 63 -0.70 9.36 13.92
C VAL A 63 -1.90 8.49 14.28
N PRO A 64 -3.02 9.07 14.74
CA PRO A 64 -4.21 8.29 15.04
C PRO A 64 -4.87 7.80 13.77
N ILE A 65 -5.17 6.51 13.71
CA ILE A 65 -5.87 5.86 12.60
C ILE A 65 -7.01 5.01 13.17
N GLY A 66 -8.20 5.21 12.66
CA GLY A 66 -9.36 4.37 12.93
C GLY A 66 -9.79 3.64 11.67
N VAL A 67 -10.34 2.45 11.83
CA VAL A 67 -10.96 1.68 10.74
C VAL A 67 -12.29 1.12 11.19
N THR A 68 -13.27 1.17 10.30
CA THR A 68 -14.56 0.53 10.45
C THR A 68 -14.85 -0.32 9.23
N ALA A 69 -15.08 -1.61 9.42
CA ALA A 69 -15.28 -2.57 8.35
C ALA A 69 -16.40 -3.55 8.73
N PRO A 70 -17.69 -3.17 8.55
CA PRO A 70 -18.81 -4.06 8.85
C PRO A 70 -18.69 -5.38 8.09
N GLY A 71 -18.87 -6.51 8.78
CA GLY A 71 -18.74 -7.84 8.19
C GLY A 71 -17.32 -8.35 8.03
N ALA A 72 -16.31 -7.63 8.50
CA ALA A 72 -14.94 -8.09 8.46
C ALA A 72 -14.62 -9.03 9.64
N VAL A 73 -13.80 -10.04 9.38
CA VAL A 73 -13.19 -10.90 10.40
C VAL A 73 -11.81 -10.42 10.80
N ALA A 74 -11.13 -9.71 9.90
CA ALA A 74 -9.84 -9.09 10.17
C ALA A 74 -9.63 -7.85 9.30
N VAL A 75 -8.86 -6.89 9.79
CA VAL A 75 -8.40 -5.72 9.03
C VAL A 75 -6.90 -5.56 9.24
N THR A 76 -6.15 -5.47 8.16
CA THR A 76 -4.71 -5.20 8.18
C THR A 76 -4.43 -3.81 7.62
N LEU A 77 -3.64 -3.03 8.36
CA LEU A 77 -3.20 -1.70 7.96
C LEU A 77 -1.81 -1.74 7.36
N PHE A 78 -1.64 -1.02 6.27
CA PHE A 78 -0.37 -0.80 5.59
C PHE A 78 -0.09 0.69 5.48
N ALA A 79 1.18 1.05 5.60
CA ALA A 79 1.69 2.39 5.33
C ALA A 79 2.66 2.30 4.14
N ASP A 80 2.24 2.76 2.98
CA ASP A 80 2.93 2.51 1.71
C ASP A 80 4.27 3.26 1.53
N GLY A 81 4.51 4.26 2.34
CA GLY A 81 5.75 5.03 2.36
C GLY A 81 6.71 4.66 3.50
N ASN A 82 6.36 3.69 4.34
CA ASN A 82 7.25 3.20 5.39
C ASN A 82 8.19 2.10 4.87
N PRO A 83 9.40 1.97 5.44
CA PRO A 83 10.33 0.86 5.10
C PRO A 83 9.73 -0.53 5.33
N LEU A 84 8.88 -0.66 6.36
CA LEU A 84 8.07 -1.84 6.63
C LEU A 84 6.61 -1.46 6.48
N PRO A 85 5.96 -1.80 5.36
CA PRO A 85 4.61 -1.34 5.08
C PRO A 85 3.53 -1.96 5.97
N ALA A 86 3.64 -3.22 6.35
CA ALA A 86 2.68 -3.87 7.24
C ALA A 86 2.79 -3.31 8.66
N VAL A 87 1.73 -2.68 9.16
CA VAL A 87 1.73 -1.95 10.43
C VAL A 87 1.03 -2.71 11.54
N ALA A 88 -0.21 -3.11 11.32
CA ALA A 88 -1.06 -3.75 12.34
C ALA A 88 -2.13 -4.61 11.69
N THR A 89 -2.54 -5.66 12.40
CA THR A 89 -3.69 -6.49 12.03
C THR A 89 -4.63 -6.58 13.22
N PHE A 90 -5.90 -6.26 13.00
CA PHE A 90 -6.98 -6.42 13.96
C PHE A 90 -7.83 -7.62 13.57
N LYS A 91 -8.03 -8.54 14.50
CA LYS A 91 -8.92 -9.68 14.32
C LYS A 91 -10.17 -9.47 15.16
N PHE A 92 -11.33 -9.62 14.54
CA PHE A 92 -12.61 -9.48 15.21
C PHE A 92 -13.21 -10.85 15.50
N GLY A 93 -13.45 -11.12 16.76
CA GLY A 93 -14.13 -12.35 17.18
C GLY A 93 -15.65 -12.31 16.96
N PRO A 94 -16.33 -13.47 17.06
CA PRO A 94 -17.79 -13.57 16.87
C PRO A 94 -18.58 -12.70 17.87
N LEU A 95 -18.00 -12.41 19.03
CA LEU A 95 -18.63 -11.60 20.08
C LEU A 95 -18.26 -10.10 20.01
N SER A 96 -17.54 -9.68 18.98
CA SER A 96 -17.24 -8.26 18.78
C SER A 96 -18.51 -7.49 18.49
N ALA A 97 -18.83 -6.50 19.34
CA ALA A 97 -20.03 -5.68 19.20
C ALA A 97 -20.01 -4.81 17.93
N SER A 98 -18.80 -4.42 17.50
CA SER A 98 -18.58 -3.65 16.28
C SER A 98 -17.32 -4.13 15.57
N ARG A 99 -17.23 -3.87 14.28
CA ARG A 99 -16.03 -4.12 13.47
C ARG A 99 -15.23 -2.83 13.31
N THR A 100 -14.91 -2.22 14.45
CA THR A 100 -14.18 -0.94 14.52
C THR A 100 -12.94 -1.13 15.39
N ALA A 101 -11.82 -0.61 14.93
CA ALA A 101 -10.57 -0.58 15.68
C ALA A 101 -9.87 0.74 15.47
N SER A 102 -9.11 1.18 16.46
CA SER A 102 -8.29 2.38 16.37
C SER A 102 -6.93 2.16 17.02
N THR A 103 -5.92 2.81 16.47
CA THR A 103 -4.56 2.74 16.96
C THR A 103 -3.81 4.01 16.60
N ARG A 104 -2.57 4.10 17.03
CA ARG A 104 -1.62 5.12 16.59
C ARG A 104 -0.48 4.45 15.86
N ILE A 105 -0.13 4.98 14.70
CA ILE A 105 0.92 4.43 13.85
C ILE A 105 2.00 5.48 13.58
N ARG A 106 3.15 5.01 13.16
CA ARG A 106 4.25 5.87 12.71
C ARG A 106 4.21 5.99 11.20
N LEU A 107 4.31 7.21 10.72
CA LEU A 107 4.43 7.53 9.31
C LEU A 107 5.75 8.28 9.08
N ALA A 108 6.65 7.67 8.31
CA ALA A 108 7.97 8.24 8.04
C ALA A 108 7.91 9.51 7.19
N LYS A 109 6.89 9.64 6.36
CA LYS A 109 6.64 10.76 5.43
C LYS A 109 5.19 10.80 5.00
N THR A 110 4.80 11.82 4.23
CA THR A 110 3.51 11.87 3.53
C THR A 110 3.32 10.61 2.70
N GLN A 111 2.21 9.91 2.89
CA GLN A 111 1.93 8.63 2.26
C GLN A 111 0.46 8.23 2.37
N ASN A 112 0.11 7.12 1.76
CA ASN A 112 -1.20 6.52 1.95
C ASN A 112 -1.17 5.50 3.08
N VAL A 113 -2.22 5.49 3.87
CA VAL A 113 -2.58 4.40 4.76
C VAL A 113 -3.60 3.54 4.04
N VAL A 114 -3.30 2.26 3.88
CA VAL A 114 -4.13 1.30 3.18
C VAL A 114 -4.69 0.30 4.18
N ALA A 115 -5.99 0.05 4.13
CA ALA A 115 -6.64 -0.99 4.92
C ALA A 115 -7.13 -2.11 4.01
N ILE A 116 -6.83 -3.34 4.36
CA ILE A 116 -7.33 -4.54 3.72
C ILE A 116 -8.18 -5.30 4.73
N ALA A 117 -9.46 -5.47 4.44
CA ALA A 117 -10.37 -6.25 5.26
C ALA A 117 -10.62 -7.62 4.65
N GLU A 118 -10.46 -8.65 5.46
CA GLU A 118 -10.96 -10.00 5.17
C GLU A 118 -12.39 -10.09 5.67
N MET A 119 -13.31 -10.36 4.77
CA MET A 119 -14.74 -10.42 5.07
C MET A 119 -15.17 -11.83 5.50
N GLU A 120 -16.33 -11.94 6.16
CA GLU A 120 -16.88 -13.22 6.62
C GLU A 120 -17.15 -14.21 5.47
N ASP A 121 -17.41 -13.71 4.26
CA ASP A 121 -17.62 -14.52 3.06
C ASP A 121 -16.32 -14.95 2.35
N GLY A 122 -15.16 -14.60 2.90
CA GLY A 122 -13.85 -14.91 2.35
C GLY A 122 -13.36 -13.92 1.27
N THR A 123 -14.12 -12.89 0.97
CA THR A 123 -13.70 -11.83 0.06
C THR A 123 -12.82 -10.79 0.78
N PHE A 124 -12.11 -9.98 0.01
CA PHE A 124 -11.27 -8.91 0.52
C PHE A 124 -11.76 -7.55 0.02
N GLN A 125 -11.66 -6.56 0.90
CA GLN A 125 -11.99 -5.18 0.61
C GLN A 125 -10.76 -4.31 0.86
N LYS A 126 -10.62 -3.23 0.08
CA LYS A 126 -9.53 -2.27 0.20
C LYS A 126 -10.10 -0.87 0.39
N ALA A 127 -9.45 -0.11 1.26
CA ALA A 127 -9.62 1.33 1.35
C ALA A 127 -8.26 2.00 1.50
N SER A 128 -8.17 3.26 1.14
CA SER A 128 -6.94 4.04 1.22
C SER A 128 -7.24 5.47 1.62
N ALA A 129 -6.40 6.04 2.47
CA ALA A 129 -6.46 7.43 2.87
C ALA A 129 -5.07 8.06 2.79
N ASN A 130 -4.96 9.23 2.15
CA ASN A 130 -3.70 9.96 2.12
C ASN A 130 -3.53 10.77 3.40
N VAL A 131 -2.36 10.71 4.00
CA VAL A 131 -1.98 11.49 5.17
C VAL A 131 -0.74 12.32 4.84
N LYS A 132 -0.89 13.64 4.88
CA LYS A 132 0.22 14.58 4.74
C LYS A 132 0.95 14.71 6.07
N VAL A 133 2.22 14.38 6.08
CA VAL A 133 3.06 14.46 7.28
C VAL A 133 3.99 15.65 7.18
N THR A 134 3.94 16.56 8.15
CA THR A 134 4.79 17.76 8.19
C THR A 134 6.14 17.47 8.83
N ILE A 135 6.17 16.66 9.90
CA ILE A 135 7.40 16.18 10.53
C ILE A 135 7.32 14.66 10.56
N GLY A 136 8.19 14.00 9.79
CA GLY A 136 8.22 12.54 9.68
C GLY A 136 8.64 11.85 10.96
N GLY A 137 8.16 10.62 11.14
CA GLY A 137 8.60 9.73 12.21
C GLY A 137 10.03 9.25 11.94
N CYS A 138 10.95 9.42 12.87
CA CYS A 138 12.32 8.94 12.76
C CYS A 138 12.38 7.41 12.90
N GLY A 139 13.10 6.74 12.00
CA GLY A 139 13.40 5.32 12.12
C GLY A 139 12.18 4.40 11.92
N GLY A 140 11.37 4.75 10.95
CA GLY A 140 10.28 3.88 10.51
C GLY A 140 10.77 2.52 10.04
#